data_046b1598c55052c23d7218f32940291e
#
_entry.id   046b1598c55052c23d7218f32940291e
#
_cell.length_a   1.000
_cell.length_b   1.000
_cell.length_c   1.000
_cell.angle_alpha   90.00
_cell.angle_beta   90.00
_cell.angle_gamma   90.00
#
_symmetry.space_group_name_H-M   'P 1'
#
loop_
_entity.id
_entity.type
_entity.pdbx_description
1 polymer ?
#
loop_
_entity_poly.entity_id
_entity_poly.type
_entity_poly.pdbx_seq_one_letter_code
_entity_poly.pdbx_strand_id
1 'polypeptide(L)'
;TATSDSMARFQISVVGSVAQLQRELIAENQRIGLRRKHDLGLHLTARVPFGYRYISTDQIVIQEEEAEIVRRVYELYLGGIGYKRICSIFAAEGVMVRGNPFRVHNVRSILTNAFYSGYIDNEFGITKGIHPSIVTRKMQDDVRKIQQSRHVKKKDFRRHLLTGKIRCPHCGKNLSIHIVGPSRKGRRYNKLYYYICPSNSANGKLSCEGIHLRAEQIEVQAVTAVREFLNDKERLRQIQNQLNKKIAKVRERTDERTDNIESRK
;
A
#
# COMPACT_ATOMS: atom_id res chain seq x y z
N THR A 1 -37.74 38.84 -4.91
CA THR A 1 -37.08 37.57 -5.30
C THR A 1 -35.67 37.44 -4.74
N ALA A 2 -34.84 38.51 -4.69
CA ALA A 2 -33.47 38.47 -4.15
C ALA A 2 -33.41 38.14 -2.64
N THR A 3 -34.38 38.57 -1.84
CA THR A 3 -34.47 38.31 -0.39
C THR A 3 -34.79 36.83 -0.11
N SER A 4 -35.59 36.19 -0.96
CA SER A 4 -35.93 34.77 -0.87
C SER A 4 -34.68 33.89 -1.12
N ASP A 5 -33.82 34.26 -2.05
CA ASP A 5 -32.58 33.51 -2.37
C ASP A 5 -31.51 33.62 -1.27
N SER A 6 -31.39 34.81 -0.64
CA SER A 6 -30.46 35.01 0.49
C SER A 6 -30.91 34.25 1.75
N MET A 7 -32.22 34.18 2.02
CA MET A 7 -32.77 33.42 3.13
C MET A 7 -32.58 31.90 2.91
N ALA A 8 -32.81 31.42 1.69
CA ALA A 8 -32.59 30.01 1.36
C ALA A 8 -31.12 29.62 1.52
N ARG A 9 -30.17 30.44 1.08
CA ARG A 9 -28.73 30.22 1.29
C ARG A 9 -28.36 30.21 2.77
N PHE A 10 -28.92 31.11 3.56
CA PHE A 10 -28.68 31.11 5.00
C PHE A 10 -29.22 29.86 5.66
N GLN A 11 -30.44 29.42 5.33
CA GLN A 11 -31.00 28.15 5.86
C GLN A 11 -30.15 26.96 5.50
N ILE A 12 -29.67 26.83 4.25
CA ILE A 12 -28.76 25.73 3.81
C ILE A 12 -27.44 25.78 4.60
N SER A 13 -26.88 26.97 4.82
CA SER A 13 -25.64 27.14 5.59
C SER A 13 -25.82 26.71 7.05
N VAL A 14 -26.91 27.07 7.69
CA VAL A 14 -27.21 26.67 9.07
C VAL A 14 -27.40 25.17 9.17
N VAL A 15 -28.20 24.56 8.29
CA VAL A 15 -28.39 23.10 8.25
C VAL A 15 -27.07 22.39 8.00
N GLY A 16 -26.24 22.89 7.08
CA GLY A 16 -24.90 22.36 6.81
C GLY A 16 -24.00 22.41 8.03
N SER A 17 -24.00 23.54 8.77
CA SER A 17 -23.19 23.69 9.98
C SER A 17 -23.66 22.75 11.11
N VAL A 18 -24.98 22.60 11.29
CA VAL A 18 -25.55 21.66 12.27
C VAL A 18 -25.18 20.22 11.91
N ALA A 19 -25.28 19.84 10.64
CA ALA A 19 -24.91 18.51 10.18
C ALA A 19 -23.39 18.22 10.33
N GLN A 20 -22.55 19.26 10.20
CA GLN A 20 -21.12 19.14 10.47
C GLN A 20 -20.86 18.94 11.96
N LEU A 21 -21.45 19.78 12.82
CA LEU A 21 -21.33 19.64 14.28
C LEU A 21 -21.78 18.25 14.77
N GLN A 22 -22.88 17.73 14.23
CA GLN A 22 -23.35 16.38 14.57
C GLN A 22 -22.32 15.32 14.19
N ARG A 23 -21.70 15.42 13.01
CA ARG A 23 -20.63 14.47 12.59
C ARG A 23 -19.42 14.55 13.51
N GLU A 24 -19.01 15.74 13.92
CA GLU A 24 -17.90 15.94 14.84
C GLU A 24 -18.19 15.34 16.23
N LEU A 25 -19.38 15.57 16.76
CA LEU A 25 -19.83 14.99 18.03
C LEU A 25 -19.89 13.46 17.98
N ILE A 26 -20.40 12.88 16.89
CA ILE A 26 -20.42 11.42 16.70
C ILE A 26 -18.99 10.87 16.67
N ALA A 27 -18.09 11.51 15.93
CA ALA A 27 -16.69 11.08 15.85
C ALA A 27 -15.98 11.17 17.21
N GLU A 28 -16.23 12.23 17.98
CA GLU A 28 -15.69 12.40 19.33
C GLU A 28 -16.22 11.33 20.29
N ASN A 29 -17.51 11.09 20.29
CA ASN A 29 -18.14 10.04 21.12
C ASN A 29 -17.59 8.64 20.77
N GLN A 30 -17.41 8.34 19.48
CA GLN A 30 -16.79 7.11 19.02
C GLN A 30 -15.36 6.99 19.55
N ARG A 31 -14.58 8.07 19.48
CA ARG A 31 -13.18 8.09 19.97
C ARG A 31 -13.10 7.87 21.47
N ILE A 32 -14.00 8.49 22.24
CA ILE A 32 -14.12 8.28 23.70
C ILE A 32 -14.46 6.81 23.99
N GLY A 33 -15.42 6.22 23.25
CA GLY A 33 -15.78 4.81 23.39
C GLY A 33 -14.63 3.86 23.05
N LEU A 34 -13.87 4.15 21.99
CA LEU A 34 -12.68 3.36 21.62
C LEU A 34 -11.57 3.47 22.67
N ARG A 35 -11.32 4.68 23.22
CA ARG A 35 -10.35 4.87 24.29
C ARG A 35 -10.72 4.07 25.53
N ARG A 36 -11.99 4.11 25.93
CA ARG A 36 -12.48 3.31 27.07
C ARG A 36 -12.27 1.81 26.86
N LYS A 37 -12.56 1.28 25.65
CA LYS A 37 -12.27 -0.11 25.31
C LYS A 37 -10.80 -0.43 25.38
N HIS A 38 -9.93 0.48 24.88
CA HIS A 38 -8.49 0.33 24.96
C HIS A 38 -8.01 0.25 26.43
N ASP A 39 -8.48 1.15 27.28
CA ASP A 39 -8.09 1.20 28.70
C ASP A 39 -8.53 -0.07 29.46
N LEU A 40 -9.62 -0.69 29.02
CA LEU A 40 -10.10 -1.98 29.53
C LEU A 40 -9.37 -3.19 28.90
N GLY A 41 -8.42 -2.97 27.99
CA GLY A 41 -7.70 -4.05 27.30
C GLY A 41 -8.55 -4.84 26.30
N LEU A 42 -9.67 -4.28 25.84
CA LEU A 42 -10.57 -4.87 24.85
C LEU A 42 -10.09 -4.60 23.43
N HIS A 43 -10.29 -5.55 22.53
CA HIS A 43 -9.98 -5.36 21.10
C HIS A 43 -10.92 -4.34 20.45
N LEU A 44 -10.36 -3.43 19.64
CA LEU A 44 -11.10 -2.26 19.12
C LEU A 44 -11.78 -2.50 17.78
N THR A 45 -11.39 -3.54 17.03
CA THR A 45 -11.88 -3.76 15.66
C THR A 45 -12.78 -4.99 15.57
N ALA A 46 -13.69 -4.99 14.60
CA ALA A 46 -14.58 -6.12 14.34
C ALA A 46 -13.86 -7.38 13.81
N ARG A 47 -12.59 -7.24 13.35
CA ARG A 47 -11.81 -8.37 12.83
C ARG A 47 -10.65 -8.67 13.75
N VAL A 48 -10.60 -9.90 14.25
CA VAL A 48 -9.44 -10.39 15.01
C VAL A 48 -8.29 -10.78 14.08
N PRO A 49 -7.03 -10.65 14.55
CA PRO A 49 -5.86 -11.18 13.86
C PRO A 49 -5.96 -12.67 13.54
N PHE A 50 -5.20 -13.14 12.56
CA PHE A 50 -5.07 -14.56 12.24
C PHE A 50 -4.55 -15.33 13.46
N GLY A 51 -5.10 -16.50 13.76
CA GLY A 51 -4.82 -17.23 14.99
C GLY A 51 -5.84 -17.02 16.11
N TYR A 52 -6.81 -16.14 15.90
CA TYR A 52 -7.85 -15.83 16.87
C TYR A 52 -9.24 -15.82 16.24
N ARG A 53 -10.25 -16.09 17.06
CA ARG A 53 -11.67 -15.95 16.72
C ARG A 53 -12.45 -15.29 17.85
N TYR A 54 -13.55 -14.63 17.51
CA TYR A 54 -14.53 -14.18 18.50
C TYR A 54 -15.44 -15.34 18.90
N ILE A 55 -15.74 -15.45 20.21
CA ILE A 55 -16.90 -16.23 20.71
C ILE A 55 -18.07 -15.28 20.95
N SER A 56 -17.81 -14.11 21.51
CA SER A 56 -18.77 -13.04 21.74
C SER A 56 -18.12 -11.68 21.43
N THR A 57 -18.88 -10.59 21.54
CA THR A 57 -18.42 -9.23 21.22
C THR A 57 -17.11 -8.84 21.90
N ASP A 58 -16.87 -9.33 23.13
CA ASP A 58 -15.70 -8.95 23.94
C ASP A 58 -14.80 -10.15 24.29
N GLN A 59 -15.17 -11.37 23.87
CA GLN A 59 -14.41 -12.57 24.20
C GLN A 59 -13.71 -13.15 22.97
N ILE A 60 -12.38 -13.11 23.03
CA ILE A 60 -11.48 -13.61 21.98
C ILE A 60 -10.77 -14.86 22.50
N VAL A 61 -10.75 -15.91 21.68
CA VAL A 61 -10.03 -17.16 21.96
C VAL A 61 -9.05 -17.48 20.86
N ILE A 62 -8.07 -18.31 21.20
CA ILE A 62 -7.11 -18.84 20.24
C ILE A 62 -7.81 -19.89 19.36
N GLN A 63 -7.56 -19.81 18.06
CA GLN A 63 -7.86 -20.86 17.09
C GLN A 63 -6.58 -21.65 16.86
N GLU A 64 -6.49 -22.84 17.44
CA GLU A 64 -5.22 -23.56 17.59
C GLU A 64 -4.56 -23.87 16.26
N GLU A 65 -5.32 -24.26 15.23
CA GLU A 65 -4.79 -24.54 13.88
C GLU A 65 -4.08 -23.31 13.27
N GLU A 66 -4.69 -22.12 13.39
CA GLU A 66 -4.08 -20.87 12.92
C GLU A 66 -2.94 -20.42 13.86
N ALA A 67 -3.06 -20.67 15.16
CA ALA A 67 -2.06 -20.29 16.15
C ALA A 67 -0.73 -21.06 16.00
N GLU A 68 -0.79 -22.34 15.64
CA GLU A 68 0.41 -23.12 15.31
C GLU A 68 1.18 -22.51 14.14
N ILE A 69 0.46 -22.06 13.10
CA ILE A 69 1.06 -21.37 11.98
C ILE A 69 1.73 -20.06 12.44
N VAL A 70 1.07 -19.30 13.32
CA VAL A 70 1.65 -18.08 13.90
C VAL A 70 2.93 -18.37 14.67
N ARG A 71 2.94 -19.37 15.56
CA ARG A 71 4.14 -19.78 16.33
C ARG A 71 5.28 -20.15 15.37
N ARG A 72 4.97 -20.93 14.35
CA ARG A 72 5.93 -21.35 13.33
C ARG A 72 6.51 -20.17 12.52
N VAL A 73 5.71 -19.13 12.23
CA VAL A 73 6.23 -17.88 11.63
C VAL A 73 7.30 -17.24 12.51
N TYR A 74 7.05 -17.16 13.82
CA TYR A 74 8.02 -16.62 14.78
C TYR A 74 9.28 -17.47 14.86
N GLU A 75 9.18 -18.79 14.97
CA GLU A 75 10.31 -19.73 15.04
C GLU A 75 11.19 -19.61 13.80
N LEU A 76 10.60 -19.69 12.61
CA LEU A 76 11.33 -19.57 11.34
C LEU A 76 12.06 -18.22 11.23
N TYR A 77 11.40 -17.13 11.66
CA TYR A 77 11.99 -15.80 11.59
C TYR A 77 13.12 -15.61 12.59
N LEU A 78 12.97 -16.07 13.83
CA LEU A 78 14.00 -16.08 14.87
C LEU A 78 15.17 -16.98 14.48
N GLY A 79 14.90 -18.08 13.77
CA GLY A 79 15.91 -18.94 13.13
C GLY A 79 16.65 -18.29 11.95
N GLY A 80 16.40 -17.00 11.66
CA GLY A 80 17.11 -16.23 10.63
C GLY A 80 16.49 -16.27 9.24
N ILE A 81 15.38 -16.97 9.03
CA ILE A 81 14.69 -17.09 7.74
C ILE A 81 13.96 -15.78 7.42
N GLY A 82 14.18 -15.25 6.22
CA GLY A 82 13.55 -14.00 5.78
C GLY A 82 12.10 -14.19 5.31
N TYR A 83 11.29 -13.12 5.32
CA TYR A 83 9.85 -13.12 4.98
C TYR A 83 9.52 -13.87 3.69
N LYS A 84 10.28 -13.63 2.61
CA LYS A 84 10.05 -14.29 1.30
C LYS A 84 10.26 -15.82 1.37
N ARG A 85 11.26 -16.25 2.10
CA ARG A 85 11.56 -17.69 2.25
C ARG A 85 10.50 -18.39 3.10
N ILE A 86 9.98 -17.72 4.14
CA ILE A 86 8.84 -18.22 4.94
C ILE A 86 7.62 -18.40 4.03
N CYS A 87 7.30 -17.39 3.19
CA CYS A 87 6.19 -17.52 2.23
C CYS A 87 6.39 -18.68 1.26
N SER A 88 7.63 -18.92 0.77
CA SER A 88 7.94 -20.03 -0.13
C SER A 88 7.78 -21.40 0.56
N ILE A 89 8.16 -21.51 1.83
CA ILE A 89 7.97 -22.74 2.62
C ILE A 89 6.49 -23.05 2.77
N PHE A 90 5.70 -22.06 3.20
CA PHE A 90 4.26 -22.23 3.38
C PHE A 90 3.51 -22.48 2.07
N ALA A 91 3.95 -21.89 0.97
CA ALA A 91 3.39 -22.16 -0.35
C ALA A 91 3.66 -23.60 -0.80
N ALA A 92 4.85 -24.15 -0.54
CA ALA A 92 5.18 -25.54 -0.85
C ALA A 92 4.38 -26.56 0.01
N GLU A 93 4.01 -26.16 1.23
CA GLU A 93 3.22 -26.97 2.15
C GLU A 93 1.71 -26.77 1.98
N GLY A 94 1.27 -25.88 1.07
CA GLY A 94 -0.15 -25.57 0.86
C GLY A 94 -0.80 -24.78 1.99
N VAL A 95 -0.02 -24.18 2.91
CA VAL A 95 -0.55 -23.39 4.03
C VAL A 95 -1.15 -22.09 3.54
N MET A 96 -2.40 -21.81 3.94
CA MET A 96 -3.15 -20.63 3.53
C MET A 96 -3.54 -19.75 4.72
N VAL A 97 -3.73 -18.45 4.46
CA VAL A 97 -4.32 -17.47 5.39
C VAL A 97 -5.76 -17.25 4.96
N ARG A 98 -6.72 -17.88 5.67
CA ARG A 98 -8.16 -17.73 5.39
C ARG A 98 -8.49 -17.88 3.89
N GLY A 99 -8.01 -18.97 3.28
CA GLY A 99 -8.23 -19.29 1.87
C GLY A 99 -7.32 -18.57 0.86
N ASN A 100 -6.38 -17.76 1.32
CA ASN A 100 -5.43 -17.07 0.46
C ASN A 100 -3.99 -17.53 0.71
N PRO A 101 -3.12 -17.57 -0.30
CA PRO A 101 -1.71 -17.92 -0.12
C PRO A 101 -0.99 -16.91 0.78
N PHE A 102 -0.06 -17.40 1.58
CA PHE A 102 0.79 -16.57 2.42
C PHE A 102 1.61 -15.58 1.59
N ARG A 103 1.51 -14.29 1.91
CA ARG A 103 2.28 -13.22 1.27
C ARG A 103 3.19 -12.54 2.30
N VAL A 104 4.21 -11.85 1.80
CA VAL A 104 5.20 -11.13 2.64
C VAL A 104 4.53 -10.17 3.64
N HIS A 105 3.42 -9.51 3.26
CA HIS A 105 2.71 -8.62 4.17
C HIS A 105 2.03 -9.38 5.33
N ASN A 106 1.53 -10.62 5.09
CA ASN A 106 0.95 -11.44 6.16
C ASN A 106 2.01 -11.80 7.19
N VAL A 107 3.17 -12.32 6.74
CA VAL A 107 4.30 -12.63 7.64
C VAL A 107 4.75 -11.39 8.41
N ARG A 108 4.89 -10.24 7.72
CA ARG A 108 5.26 -8.99 8.36
C ARG A 108 4.23 -8.56 9.39
N SER A 109 2.95 -8.58 9.05
CA SER A 109 1.85 -8.21 9.95
C SER A 109 1.85 -9.08 11.20
N ILE A 110 2.00 -10.41 11.06
CA ILE A 110 2.09 -11.34 12.19
C ILE A 110 3.27 -10.96 13.10
N LEU A 111 4.45 -10.73 12.56
CA LEU A 111 5.66 -10.45 13.35
C LEU A 111 5.68 -9.05 13.99
N THR A 112 4.91 -8.08 13.48
CA THR A 112 4.90 -6.72 14.02
C THR A 112 3.72 -6.43 14.95
N ASN A 113 2.68 -7.23 14.91
CA ASN A 113 1.48 -6.99 15.70
C ASN A 113 1.69 -7.43 17.16
N ALA A 114 1.60 -6.47 18.09
CA ALA A 114 1.75 -6.69 19.52
C ALA A 114 0.64 -7.61 20.12
N PHE A 115 -0.48 -7.75 19.42
CA PHE A 115 -1.62 -8.57 19.83
C PHE A 115 -1.22 -10.02 20.11
N TYR A 116 -0.32 -10.59 19.33
CA TYR A 116 0.15 -11.96 19.52
C TYR A 116 0.89 -12.19 20.84
N SER A 117 1.47 -11.15 21.42
CA SER A 117 2.13 -11.20 22.76
C SER A 117 1.22 -10.74 23.90
N GLY A 118 -0.09 -10.58 23.67
CA GLY A 118 -1.06 -10.18 24.67
C GLY A 118 -1.15 -8.68 24.92
N TYR A 119 -0.69 -7.83 23.98
CA TYR A 119 -0.76 -6.38 24.09
C TYR A 119 -1.54 -5.77 22.93
N ILE A 120 -2.22 -4.66 23.21
CA ILE A 120 -2.92 -3.84 22.22
C ILE A 120 -2.07 -2.58 22.02
N ASP A 121 -1.63 -2.36 20.77
CA ASP A 121 -0.80 -1.21 20.37
C ASP A 121 -1.56 -0.43 19.29
N ASN A 122 -1.95 0.81 19.61
CA ASN A 122 -2.73 1.68 18.73
C ASN A 122 -2.46 3.17 19.04
N GLU A 123 -3.27 4.08 18.46
CA GLU A 123 -3.15 5.53 18.67
C GLU A 123 -3.26 5.99 20.14
N PHE A 124 -3.90 5.21 21.02
CA PHE A 124 -4.04 5.52 22.44
C PHE A 124 -2.85 5.03 23.29
N GLY A 125 -1.94 4.26 22.69
CA GLY A 125 -0.78 3.71 23.36
C GLY A 125 -0.73 2.18 23.38
N ILE A 126 0.09 1.64 24.29
CA ILE A 126 0.25 0.20 24.48
C ILE A 126 -0.41 -0.19 25.79
N THR A 127 -1.39 -1.08 25.73
CA THR A 127 -2.09 -1.62 26.90
C THR A 127 -2.02 -3.15 26.91
N LYS A 128 -2.04 -3.75 28.09
CA LYS A 128 -2.17 -5.21 28.22
C LYS A 128 -3.60 -5.63 27.85
N GLY A 129 -3.73 -6.48 26.83
CA GLY A 129 -5.03 -7.03 26.43
C GLY A 129 -5.51 -8.11 27.38
N ILE A 130 -6.82 -8.33 27.41
CA ILE A 130 -7.47 -9.43 28.16
C ILE A 130 -7.46 -10.76 27.38
N HIS A 131 -7.12 -10.71 26.08
CA HIS A 131 -7.05 -11.87 25.21
C HIS A 131 -5.82 -12.74 25.52
N PRO A 132 -5.89 -14.06 25.29
CA PRO A 132 -4.75 -14.95 25.48
C PRO A 132 -3.64 -14.67 24.46
N SER A 133 -2.38 -14.76 24.89
CA SER A 133 -1.22 -14.59 24.01
C SER A 133 -0.86 -15.90 23.30
N ILE A 134 -0.52 -15.83 22.00
CA ILE A 134 -0.01 -16.98 21.22
C ILE A 134 1.52 -17.12 21.38
N VAL A 135 2.23 -16.00 21.52
CA VAL A 135 3.70 -15.94 21.67
C VAL A 135 4.08 -15.19 22.93
N THR A 136 5.29 -15.44 23.43
CA THR A 136 5.79 -14.73 24.60
C THR A 136 6.24 -13.31 24.24
N ARG A 137 6.20 -12.40 25.20
CA ARG A 137 6.73 -11.04 25.06
C ARG A 137 8.19 -11.03 24.61
N LYS A 138 8.99 -11.95 25.18
CA LYS A 138 10.40 -12.12 24.80
C LYS A 138 10.59 -12.40 23.32
N MET A 139 9.79 -13.33 22.74
CA MET A 139 9.85 -13.62 21.31
C MET A 139 9.52 -12.39 20.46
N GLN A 140 8.51 -11.63 20.86
CA GLN A 140 8.14 -10.38 20.18
C GLN A 140 9.28 -9.35 20.21
N ASP A 141 9.93 -9.16 21.36
CA ASP A 141 11.02 -8.21 21.53
C ASP A 141 12.27 -8.65 20.74
N ASP A 142 12.57 -9.93 20.68
CA ASP A 142 13.68 -10.45 19.88
C ASP A 142 13.44 -10.27 18.37
N VAL A 143 12.19 -10.47 17.90
CA VAL A 143 11.80 -10.12 16.53
C VAL A 143 12.02 -8.63 16.26
N ARG A 144 11.60 -7.73 17.17
CA ARG A 144 11.81 -6.28 17.02
C ARG A 144 13.30 -5.92 16.92
N LYS A 145 14.17 -6.51 17.75
CA LYS A 145 15.63 -6.30 17.67
C LYS A 145 16.19 -6.71 16.31
N ILE A 146 15.78 -7.89 15.79
CA ILE A 146 16.20 -8.35 14.46
C ILE A 146 15.71 -7.41 13.37
N GLN A 147 14.48 -6.93 13.45
CA GLN A 147 13.94 -5.97 12.47
C GLN A 147 14.70 -4.64 12.49
N GLN A 148 15.01 -4.10 13.67
CA GLN A 148 15.78 -2.87 13.82
C GLN A 148 17.20 -2.99 13.29
N SER A 149 17.88 -4.12 13.55
CA SER A 149 19.23 -4.38 13.02
C SER A 149 19.27 -4.48 11.49
N ARG A 150 18.15 -4.89 10.87
CA ARG A 150 18.00 -4.99 9.40
C ARG A 150 17.56 -3.67 8.74
N HIS A 151 17.35 -2.59 9.49
CA HIS A 151 17.01 -1.28 8.92
C HIS A 151 18.19 -0.74 8.12
N VAL A 152 18.20 -1.05 6.83
CA VAL A 152 19.20 -0.54 5.88
C VAL A 152 18.92 0.95 5.65
N LYS A 153 19.98 1.77 5.75
CA LYS A 153 19.99 3.21 5.43
C LYS A 153 19.20 3.49 4.15
N LYS A 154 18.40 4.56 4.12
CA LYS A 154 17.69 5.02 2.92
C LYS A 154 18.66 5.05 1.75
N LYS A 155 18.39 4.24 0.71
CA LYS A 155 19.18 4.22 -0.51
C LYS A 155 18.95 5.54 -1.23
N ASP A 156 20.04 6.19 -1.63
CA ASP A 156 20.01 7.36 -2.49
C ASP A 156 19.44 6.95 -3.85
N PHE A 157 18.18 7.28 -4.10
CA PHE A 157 17.51 6.98 -5.37
C PHE A 157 17.89 8.08 -6.38
N ARG A 158 18.89 7.81 -7.20
CA ARG A 158 19.07 8.60 -8.43
C ARG A 158 17.78 8.51 -9.23
N ARG A 159 17.28 9.65 -9.71
CA ARG A 159 16.10 9.69 -10.58
C ARG A 159 16.49 9.11 -11.94
N HIS A 160 16.04 7.89 -12.21
CA HIS A 160 16.18 7.27 -13.52
C HIS A 160 15.08 7.75 -14.45
N LEU A 161 15.45 7.95 -15.74
CA LEU A 161 14.62 8.62 -16.75
C LEU A 161 13.23 7.98 -16.91
N LEU A 162 13.15 6.66 -16.88
CA LEU A 162 11.95 5.90 -17.16
C LEU A 162 11.20 5.43 -15.90
N THR A 163 11.57 5.94 -14.73
CA THR A 163 10.87 5.59 -13.47
C THR A 163 9.39 5.99 -13.53
N GLY A 164 8.50 5.02 -13.32
CA GLY A 164 7.05 5.22 -13.40
C GLY A 164 6.48 5.32 -14.83
N LYS A 165 7.33 5.18 -15.88
CA LYS A 165 6.93 5.25 -17.29
C LYS A 165 6.82 3.87 -17.95
N ILE A 166 7.58 2.88 -17.49
CA ILE A 166 7.59 1.52 -18.03
C ILE A 166 6.68 0.63 -17.21
N ARG A 167 5.89 -0.19 -17.88
CA ARG A 167 4.98 -1.17 -17.27
C ARG A 167 5.46 -2.60 -17.52
N CYS A 168 5.20 -3.48 -16.56
CA CYS A 168 5.44 -4.90 -16.71
C CYS A 168 4.46 -5.48 -17.74
N PRO A 169 4.92 -6.22 -18.78
CA PRO A 169 4.04 -6.80 -19.78
C PRO A 169 3.13 -7.90 -19.21
N HIS A 170 3.54 -8.57 -18.13
CA HIS A 170 2.78 -9.66 -17.52
C HIS A 170 1.68 -9.21 -16.54
N CYS A 171 1.91 -8.14 -15.76
CA CYS A 171 0.96 -7.71 -14.71
C CYS A 171 0.54 -6.24 -14.80
N GLY A 172 1.00 -5.48 -15.79
CA GLY A 172 0.63 -4.08 -16.02
C GLY A 172 1.15 -3.06 -15.00
N LYS A 173 1.79 -3.48 -13.90
CA LYS A 173 2.31 -2.56 -12.89
C LYS A 173 3.56 -1.84 -13.37
N ASN A 174 3.74 -0.59 -12.92
CA ASN A 174 4.94 0.18 -13.21
C ASN A 174 6.18 -0.52 -12.65
N LEU A 175 7.25 -0.58 -13.46
CA LEU A 175 8.53 -1.13 -13.04
C LEU A 175 9.20 -0.20 -12.01
N SER A 176 9.91 -0.79 -11.06
CA SER A 176 10.69 -0.08 -10.04
C SER A 176 12.18 -0.26 -10.25
N ILE A 177 12.98 0.73 -9.85
CA ILE A 177 14.43 0.64 -9.89
C ILE A 177 14.93 -0.28 -8.79
N HIS A 178 15.78 -1.21 -9.17
CA HIS A 178 16.54 -2.05 -8.27
C HIS A 178 18.04 -1.86 -8.50
N ILE A 179 18.79 -1.70 -7.41
CA ILE A 179 20.22 -1.48 -7.44
C ILE A 179 20.91 -2.80 -7.10
N VAL A 180 21.68 -3.29 -8.04
CA VAL A 180 22.56 -4.44 -7.83
C VAL A 180 23.97 -3.92 -7.63
N GLY A 181 24.54 -4.22 -6.48
CA GLY A 181 25.92 -3.85 -6.16
C GLY A 181 26.60 -4.98 -5.39
N PRO A 182 27.93 -4.97 -5.29
CA PRO A 182 28.65 -6.03 -4.59
C PRO A 182 28.25 -6.07 -3.12
N SER A 183 27.91 -7.27 -2.66
CA SER A 183 27.55 -7.57 -1.27
C SER A 183 28.74 -7.60 -0.32
N ARG A 184 29.98 -7.54 -0.81
CA ARG A 184 31.21 -7.71 -0.01
C ARG A 184 31.97 -6.40 0.17
N LYS A 185 32.29 -6.06 1.42
CA LYS A 185 33.22 -4.99 1.80
C LYS A 185 34.56 -5.16 1.04
N GLY A 186 34.96 -4.13 0.30
CA GLY A 186 36.32 -4.03 -0.21
C GLY A 186 36.52 -3.95 -1.72
N ARG A 187 35.51 -4.19 -2.57
CA ARG A 187 35.67 -4.00 -4.03
C ARG A 187 34.80 -2.85 -4.55
N ARG A 188 35.43 -1.86 -5.19
CA ARG A 188 34.76 -0.77 -5.94
C ARG A 188 34.23 -1.34 -7.26
N TYR A 189 33.01 -1.90 -7.26
CA TYR A 189 32.30 -2.18 -8.49
C TYR A 189 31.26 -1.09 -8.74
N ASN A 190 31.04 -0.75 -10.00
CA ASN A 190 29.99 0.16 -10.40
C ASN A 190 28.61 -0.41 -10.01
N LYS A 191 27.76 0.41 -9.40
CA LYS A 191 26.37 0.04 -9.11
C LYS A 191 25.63 -0.18 -10.42
N LEU A 192 25.02 -1.33 -10.60
CA LEU A 192 24.15 -1.64 -11.74
C LEU A 192 22.69 -1.35 -11.35
N TYR A 193 21.97 -0.72 -12.24
CA TYR A 193 20.58 -0.35 -12.05
C TYR A 193 19.70 -1.15 -13.01
N TYR A 194 18.61 -1.71 -12.47
CA TYR A 194 17.65 -2.49 -13.24
C TYR A 194 16.24 -2.00 -12.99
N TYR A 195 15.45 -1.93 -14.04
CA TYR A 195 14.00 -1.83 -13.94
C TYR A 195 13.43 -3.24 -13.72
N ILE A 196 12.74 -3.46 -12.61
CA ILE A 196 12.20 -4.76 -12.25
C ILE A 196 10.73 -4.68 -11.91
N CYS A 197 10.01 -5.79 -12.10
CA CYS A 197 8.60 -5.90 -11.72
C CYS A 197 8.46 -5.92 -10.19
N PRO A 198 7.70 -4.99 -9.58
CA PRO A 198 7.52 -4.96 -8.14
C PRO A 198 6.74 -6.16 -7.60
N SER A 199 5.79 -6.72 -8.37
CA SER A 199 5.05 -7.92 -7.96
C SER A 199 5.97 -9.15 -7.86
N ASN A 200 6.82 -9.37 -8.87
CA ASN A 200 7.82 -10.43 -8.83
C ASN A 200 8.84 -10.19 -7.72
N SER A 201 9.33 -8.97 -7.58
CA SER A 201 10.31 -8.61 -6.55
C SER A 201 9.77 -8.80 -5.13
N ALA A 202 8.49 -8.54 -4.88
CA ALA A 202 7.87 -8.65 -3.57
C ALA A 202 7.48 -10.10 -3.22
N ASN A 203 6.79 -10.78 -4.15
CA ASN A 203 6.13 -12.07 -3.88
C ASN A 203 6.69 -13.24 -4.71
N GLY A 204 7.73 -13.01 -5.53
CA GLY A 204 8.33 -14.04 -6.39
C GLY A 204 7.49 -14.35 -7.63
N LYS A 205 7.85 -15.45 -8.31
CA LYS A 205 7.22 -15.91 -9.55
C LYS A 205 5.74 -16.29 -9.40
N LEU A 206 5.29 -16.58 -8.17
CA LEU A 206 3.88 -16.88 -7.89
C LEU A 206 2.92 -15.72 -8.21
N SER A 207 3.40 -14.47 -8.15
CA SER A 207 2.55 -13.31 -8.45
C SER A 207 2.74 -12.75 -9.85
N CYS A 208 3.90 -12.97 -10.47
CA CYS A 208 4.21 -12.51 -11.81
C CYS A 208 5.54 -13.12 -12.27
N GLU A 209 5.64 -13.53 -13.51
CA GLU A 209 6.93 -13.96 -14.09
C GLU A 209 8.00 -12.88 -13.96
N GLY A 210 7.54 -11.61 -14.03
CA GLY A 210 8.40 -10.46 -13.89
C GLY A 210 9.26 -10.17 -15.12
N ILE A 211 9.96 -9.05 -15.06
CA ILE A 211 10.94 -8.67 -16.07
C ILE A 211 12.09 -7.94 -15.38
N HIS A 212 13.30 -8.10 -15.90
CA HIS A 212 14.51 -7.43 -15.45
C HIS A 212 15.17 -6.76 -16.63
N LEU A 213 15.18 -5.42 -16.67
CA LEU A 213 15.76 -4.61 -17.74
C LEU A 213 16.92 -3.78 -17.19
N ARG A 214 18.07 -3.82 -17.83
CA ARG A 214 19.20 -2.97 -17.46
C ARG A 214 18.85 -1.51 -17.77
N ALA A 215 18.89 -0.65 -16.74
CA ALA A 215 18.41 0.73 -16.84
C ALA A 215 19.16 1.51 -17.94
N GLU A 216 20.50 1.41 -17.98
CA GLU A 216 21.33 2.08 -18.97
C GLU A 216 20.93 1.74 -20.41
N GLN A 217 20.69 0.47 -20.71
CA GLN A 217 20.34 0.03 -22.06
C GLN A 217 18.98 0.53 -22.51
N ILE A 218 17.97 0.36 -21.65
CA ILE A 218 16.60 0.75 -22.01
C ILE A 218 16.41 2.27 -22.06
N GLU A 219 17.15 3.03 -21.23
CA GLU A 219 17.12 4.49 -21.26
C GLU A 219 17.73 5.05 -22.53
N VAL A 220 18.85 4.48 -23.01
CA VAL A 220 19.47 4.86 -24.29
C VAL A 220 18.50 4.56 -25.45
N GLN A 221 17.90 3.37 -25.48
CA GLN A 221 16.92 3.03 -26.52
C GLN A 221 15.72 3.97 -26.52
N ALA A 222 15.20 4.31 -25.35
CA ALA A 222 14.07 5.23 -25.23
C ALA A 222 14.42 6.65 -25.71
N VAL A 223 15.61 7.15 -25.36
CA VAL A 223 16.08 8.48 -25.83
C VAL A 223 16.27 8.48 -27.36
N THR A 224 16.82 7.40 -27.92
CA THR A 224 16.99 7.26 -29.38
C THR A 224 15.64 7.26 -30.08
N ALA A 225 14.68 6.46 -29.60
CA ALA A 225 13.33 6.40 -30.17
C ALA A 225 12.61 7.76 -30.11
N VAL A 226 12.74 8.50 -28.99
CA VAL A 226 12.19 9.87 -28.88
C VAL A 226 12.87 10.83 -29.87
N ARG A 227 14.18 10.75 -30.02
CA ARG A 227 14.91 11.58 -30.97
C ARG A 227 14.50 11.32 -32.41
N GLU A 228 14.35 10.04 -32.81
CA GLU A 228 13.86 9.65 -34.11
C GLU A 228 12.44 10.17 -34.36
N PHE A 229 11.57 10.01 -33.37
CA PHE A 229 10.20 10.52 -33.42
C PHE A 229 10.15 12.05 -33.60
N LEU A 230 10.99 12.81 -32.91
CA LEU A 230 11.04 14.27 -33.01
C LEU A 230 11.69 14.77 -34.35
N ASN A 231 12.51 13.94 -34.99
CA ASN A 231 13.09 14.24 -36.28
C ASN A 231 12.15 13.94 -37.47
N ASP A 232 11.09 13.17 -37.25
CA ASP A 232 10.07 12.85 -38.26
C ASP A 232 9.07 14.02 -38.40
N LYS A 233 9.42 14.98 -39.30
CA LYS A 233 8.61 16.18 -39.54
C LYS A 233 7.22 15.89 -40.10
N GLU A 234 7.06 14.84 -40.89
CA GLU A 234 5.76 14.47 -41.43
C GLU A 234 4.81 13.94 -40.32
N ARG A 235 5.33 13.10 -39.47
CA ARG A 235 4.60 12.55 -38.34
C ARG A 235 4.19 13.64 -37.35
N LEU A 236 5.04 14.58 -37.07
CA LEU A 236 4.74 15.75 -36.23
C LEU A 236 3.62 16.61 -36.84
N ARG A 237 3.64 16.87 -38.16
CA ARG A 237 2.55 17.56 -38.87
C ARG A 237 1.22 16.84 -38.79
N GLN A 238 1.23 15.51 -38.94
CA GLN A 238 0.01 14.70 -38.80
C GLN A 238 -0.58 14.82 -37.39
N ILE A 239 0.25 14.74 -36.34
CA ILE A 239 -0.18 14.90 -34.94
C ILE A 239 -0.73 16.31 -34.71
N GLN A 240 -0.05 17.34 -35.21
CA GLN A 240 -0.51 18.72 -35.11
C GLN A 240 -1.89 18.90 -35.72
N ASN A 241 -2.12 18.34 -36.92
CA ASN A 241 -3.40 18.38 -37.59
C ASN A 241 -4.50 17.63 -36.81
N GLN A 242 -4.17 16.47 -36.22
CA GLN A 242 -5.12 15.73 -35.37
C GLN A 242 -5.45 16.50 -34.07
N LEU A 243 -4.47 17.16 -33.45
CA LEU A 243 -4.68 17.99 -32.26
C LEU A 243 -5.55 19.19 -32.59
N ASN A 244 -5.27 19.90 -33.70
CA ASN A 244 -6.10 21.03 -34.13
C ASN A 244 -7.55 20.64 -34.38
N LYS A 245 -7.80 19.47 -35.01
CA LYS A 245 -9.15 18.92 -35.18
C LYS A 245 -9.83 18.61 -33.85
N LYS A 246 -9.12 18.09 -32.88
CA LYS A 246 -9.69 17.82 -31.54
C LYS A 246 -9.97 19.12 -30.76
N ILE A 247 -9.09 20.10 -30.86
CA ILE A 247 -9.28 21.43 -30.24
C ILE A 247 -10.51 22.13 -30.83
N ALA A 248 -10.67 22.09 -32.17
CA ALA A 248 -11.84 22.66 -32.83
C ALA A 248 -13.15 22.02 -32.32
N LYS A 249 -13.21 20.65 -32.25
CA LYS A 249 -14.36 19.95 -31.71
C LYS A 249 -14.66 20.26 -30.23
N VAL A 250 -13.63 20.49 -29.43
CA VAL A 250 -13.82 20.89 -28.01
C VAL A 250 -14.36 22.31 -27.92
N ARG A 251 -13.87 23.23 -28.76
CA ARG A 251 -14.39 24.61 -28.82
C ARG A 251 -15.85 24.64 -29.23
N GLU A 252 -16.22 23.97 -30.33
CA GLU A 252 -17.62 23.85 -30.76
C GLU A 252 -18.55 23.36 -29.63
N ARG A 253 -18.15 22.31 -28.92
CA ARG A 253 -18.93 21.79 -27.77
C ARG A 253 -19.00 22.76 -26.57
N THR A 254 -17.99 23.60 -26.42
CA THR A 254 -17.97 24.60 -25.34
C THR A 254 -18.90 25.78 -25.72
N ASP A 255 -18.86 26.21 -26.99
CA ASP A 255 -19.72 27.27 -27.50
C ASP A 255 -21.18 26.85 -27.48
N GLU A 256 -21.53 25.63 -27.94
CA GLU A 256 -22.89 25.09 -27.83
C GLU A 256 -23.40 24.99 -26.37
N ARG A 257 -22.50 24.73 -25.41
CA ARG A 257 -22.87 24.74 -23.99
C ARG A 257 -23.11 26.17 -23.43
N THR A 258 -22.35 27.13 -23.90
CA THR A 258 -22.48 28.53 -23.51
C THR A 258 -23.78 29.11 -24.06
N ASP A 259 -24.10 28.87 -25.33
CA ASP A 259 -25.35 29.29 -25.99
C ASP A 259 -26.57 28.64 -25.33
N ASN A 260 -26.51 27.38 -24.94
CA ASN A 260 -27.58 26.70 -24.20
C ASN A 260 -27.79 27.23 -22.77
N ILE A 261 -26.77 27.81 -22.16
CA ILE A 261 -26.90 28.46 -20.83
C ILE A 261 -27.47 29.87 -20.98
N GLU A 262 -27.12 30.60 -22.02
CA GLU A 262 -27.64 31.93 -22.28
C GLU A 262 -29.11 31.91 -22.74
N SER A 263 -29.51 30.93 -23.53
CA SER A 263 -30.89 30.74 -23.96
C SER A 263 -31.86 30.27 -22.86
N ARG A 264 -31.36 29.90 -21.69
CA ARG A 264 -32.16 29.50 -20.50
C ARG A 264 -32.28 30.59 -19.43
N LYS A 265 -31.73 31.77 -19.68
CA LYS A 265 -31.91 32.97 -18.86
C LYS A 265 -33.01 33.82 -19.41
#